data_87bcc1364742a09e98ccdc3edcad0042
#
_entry.id   87bcc1364742a09e98ccdc3edcad0042
#
_cell.length_a   1.000
_cell.length_b   1.000
_cell.length_c   1.000
_cell.angle_alpha   90.00
_cell.angle_beta   90.00
_cell.angle_gamma   90.00
#
_symmetry.space_group_name_H-M   'P 1'
#
loop_
_entity.id
_entity.type
_entity.pdbx_description
1 polymer ?
#
loop_
_entity_poly.entity_id
_entity_poly.type
_entity_poly.pdbx_seq_one_letter_code
_entity_poly.pdbx_strand_id
1 'polypeptide(L)'
;MQAEYNIVRPYVYSHSMPITNYGHSNQSMGHPWGGNFQELLAIARYHKGRLYADAKITVGTKGLDYNTTANDYNYGGNIYKDYDEKRPYDSGVTVGQGNKTNIFIADLQAGYLINPMTNMKLFGSFIYRNFDPNQNTTTVFNESTTWFSFGVRSDVFNWYFDY
;
A
#
# COMPACT_ATOMS: atom_id res chain seq x y z
N MET A 1 17.31 -10.94 0.67
CA MET A 1 16.63 -10.11 -0.33
C MET A 1 15.36 -10.83 -0.76
N GLN A 2 14.28 -10.11 -0.97
CA GLN A 2 12.97 -10.63 -1.39
C GLN A 2 12.42 -9.70 -2.46
N ALA A 3 11.79 -10.24 -3.49
CA ALA A 3 11.06 -9.47 -4.49
C ALA A 3 9.72 -10.16 -4.76
N GLU A 4 8.67 -9.35 -4.91
CA GLU A 4 7.31 -9.81 -5.19
C GLU A 4 6.70 -8.95 -6.28
N TYR A 5 5.94 -9.58 -7.15
CA TYR A 5 5.12 -8.90 -8.13
C TYR A 5 3.66 -9.30 -7.92
N ASN A 6 2.82 -8.30 -7.67
CA ASN A 6 1.40 -8.49 -7.44
C ASN A 6 0.60 -7.79 -8.53
N ILE A 7 -0.42 -8.46 -9.02
CA ILE A 7 -1.37 -7.92 -10.00
C ILE A 7 -2.79 -8.29 -9.60
N VAL A 8 -3.66 -7.31 -9.54
CA VAL A 8 -5.07 -7.50 -9.24
C VAL A 8 -5.90 -6.80 -10.31
N ARG A 9 -6.77 -7.57 -10.98
CA ARG A 9 -7.64 -7.04 -12.01
C ARG A 9 -8.72 -6.12 -11.41
N PRO A 10 -9.29 -5.22 -12.23
CA PRO A 10 -10.47 -4.45 -11.84
C PRO A 10 -11.60 -5.37 -11.34
N TYR A 11 -12.35 -4.92 -10.33
CA TYR A 11 -13.54 -5.55 -9.75
C TYR A 11 -13.34 -6.88 -9.01
N VAL A 12 -12.11 -7.42 -8.89
CA VAL A 12 -11.86 -8.77 -8.33
C VAL A 12 -12.37 -8.93 -6.90
N TYR A 13 -12.30 -7.90 -6.08
CA TYR A 13 -12.74 -7.94 -4.68
C TYR A 13 -14.09 -7.27 -4.43
N SER A 14 -14.75 -6.82 -5.50
CA SER A 14 -16.08 -6.22 -5.46
C SER A 14 -17.17 -7.26 -5.77
N HIS A 15 -18.38 -7.01 -5.31
CA HIS A 15 -19.55 -7.82 -5.57
C HIS A 15 -20.76 -6.95 -5.92
N SER A 16 -21.79 -7.50 -6.55
CA SER A 16 -23.05 -6.81 -6.84
C SER A 16 -23.79 -6.35 -5.57
N MET A 17 -23.54 -7.03 -4.47
CA MET A 17 -23.99 -6.60 -3.14
C MET A 17 -22.77 -6.13 -2.34
N PRO A 18 -22.59 -4.83 -2.10
CA PRO A 18 -21.41 -4.29 -1.43
C PRO A 18 -21.09 -4.89 -0.06
N ILE A 19 -22.10 -5.38 0.67
CA ILE A 19 -21.92 -6.04 1.96
C ILE A 19 -21.15 -7.37 1.84
N THR A 20 -21.11 -7.98 0.67
CA THR A 20 -20.38 -9.23 0.41
C THR A 20 -19.01 -9.00 -0.23
N ASN A 21 -18.59 -7.75 -0.41
CA ASN A 21 -17.27 -7.39 -0.91
C ASN A 21 -16.18 -7.92 0.02
N TYR A 22 -15.02 -8.25 -0.54
CA TYR A 22 -13.92 -8.84 0.21
C TYR A 22 -13.18 -7.78 1.06
N GLY A 23 -13.92 -7.26 2.04
CA GLY A 23 -13.47 -6.23 2.98
C GLY A 23 -14.11 -6.40 4.35
N HIS A 24 -13.40 -5.99 5.41
CA HIS A 24 -13.88 -5.99 6.79
C HIS A 24 -13.35 -4.76 7.53
N SER A 25 -14.17 -4.13 8.37
CA SER A 25 -13.79 -2.96 9.16
C SER A 25 -13.12 -1.83 8.33
N ASN A 26 -13.68 -1.56 7.15
CA ASN A 26 -13.15 -0.58 6.17
C ASN A 26 -11.72 -0.89 5.68
N GLN A 27 -11.33 -2.17 5.68
CA GLN A 27 -10.06 -2.64 5.15
C GLN A 27 -10.28 -3.75 4.13
N SER A 28 -9.48 -3.76 3.07
CA SER A 28 -9.46 -4.87 2.13
C SER A 28 -8.86 -6.10 2.80
N MET A 29 -9.55 -7.25 2.71
CA MET A 29 -9.04 -8.52 3.21
C MET A 29 -8.05 -9.19 2.24
N GLY A 30 -8.01 -8.74 0.99
CA GLY A 30 -7.01 -9.15 0.01
C GLY A 30 -5.75 -8.28 0.12
N HIS A 31 -5.49 -7.50 -0.92
CA HIS A 31 -4.36 -6.57 -0.93
C HIS A 31 -4.77 -5.18 -0.41
N PRO A 32 -3.90 -4.45 0.35
CA PRO A 32 -4.22 -3.11 0.88
C PRO A 32 -4.62 -2.10 -0.20
N TRP A 33 -4.13 -2.26 -1.43
CA TRP A 33 -4.51 -1.38 -2.55
C TRP A 33 -5.89 -1.73 -3.15
N GLY A 34 -6.55 -2.81 -2.72
CA GLY A 34 -7.85 -3.24 -3.25
C GLY A 34 -7.73 -3.83 -4.65
N GLY A 35 -8.53 -3.36 -5.61
CA GLY A 35 -8.54 -3.83 -7.00
C GLY A 35 -7.78 -2.92 -7.97
N ASN A 36 -7.69 -3.36 -9.23
CA ASN A 36 -7.22 -2.57 -10.38
C ASN A 36 -5.80 -2.01 -10.22
N PHE A 37 -4.82 -2.83 -9.84
CA PHE A 37 -3.44 -2.41 -9.67
C PHE A 37 -2.44 -3.48 -10.09
N GLN A 38 -1.20 -3.04 -10.27
CA GLN A 38 -0.01 -3.88 -10.31
C GLN A 38 1.11 -3.21 -9.52
N GLU A 39 1.89 -4.01 -8.79
CA GLU A 39 3.03 -3.51 -8.02
C GLU A 39 4.21 -4.47 -8.06
N LEU A 40 5.39 -3.89 -7.93
CA LEU A 40 6.65 -4.59 -7.65
C LEU A 40 7.12 -4.16 -6.26
N LEU A 41 7.31 -5.11 -5.38
CA LEU A 41 7.83 -4.94 -4.04
C LEU A 41 9.22 -5.54 -3.95
N ALA A 42 10.20 -4.77 -3.47
CA ALA A 42 11.55 -5.24 -3.18
C ALA A 42 11.89 -4.97 -1.71
N ILE A 43 12.41 -5.99 -1.03
CA ILE A 43 12.87 -5.90 0.36
C ILE A 43 14.33 -6.34 0.42
N ALA A 44 15.18 -5.50 1.00
CA ALA A 44 16.56 -5.81 1.31
C ALA A 44 16.78 -5.66 2.82
N ARG A 45 17.43 -6.64 3.44
CA ARG A 45 17.82 -6.60 4.85
C ARG A 45 19.31 -6.89 4.95
N TYR A 46 20.02 -6.06 5.67
CA TYR A 46 21.43 -6.17 5.90
C TYR A 46 21.72 -6.13 7.40
N HIS A 47 22.47 -7.12 7.87
CA HIS A 47 22.93 -7.22 9.24
C HIS A 47 24.42 -7.56 9.26
N LYS A 48 25.21 -6.76 9.97
CA LYS A 48 26.62 -7.03 10.20
C LYS A 48 27.02 -6.64 11.63
N GLY A 49 27.21 -7.64 12.48
CA GLY A 49 27.50 -7.41 13.90
C GLY A 49 26.34 -6.69 14.58
N ARG A 50 26.56 -5.45 15.00
CA ARG A 50 25.54 -4.60 15.65
C ARG A 50 24.84 -3.62 14.71
N LEU A 51 25.28 -3.53 13.46
CA LEU A 51 24.66 -2.67 12.44
C LEU A 51 23.57 -3.44 11.73
N TYR A 52 22.46 -2.76 11.47
CA TYR A 52 21.38 -3.25 10.60
C TYR A 52 20.88 -2.15 9.68
N ALA A 53 20.40 -2.56 8.53
CA ALA A 53 19.71 -1.71 7.58
C ALA A 53 18.63 -2.52 6.86
N ASP A 54 17.44 -1.96 6.81
CA ASP A 54 16.28 -2.51 6.13
C ASP A 54 15.81 -1.51 5.09
N ALA A 55 15.53 -1.99 3.89
CA ALA A 55 14.98 -1.20 2.81
C ALA A 55 13.79 -1.94 2.22
N LYS A 56 12.67 -1.23 2.06
CA LYS A 56 11.49 -1.69 1.35
C LYS A 56 11.13 -0.66 0.29
N ILE A 57 11.08 -1.10 -0.96
CA ILE A 57 10.71 -0.24 -2.09
C ILE A 57 9.50 -0.87 -2.77
N THR A 58 8.46 -0.08 -2.96
CA THR A 58 7.26 -0.47 -3.70
C THR A 58 7.06 0.50 -4.87
N VAL A 59 6.93 -0.05 -6.06
CA VAL A 59 6.63 0.70 -7.28
C VAL A 59 5.43 0.07 -7.93
N GLY A 60 4.44 0.85 -8.28
CA GLY A 60 3.27 0.28 -8.93
C GLY A 60 2.37 1.30 -9.59
N THR A 61 1.33 0.79 -10.20
CA THR A 61 0.27 1.59 -10.81
C THR A 61 -1.08 1.09 -10.36
N LYS A 62 -2.00 2.01 -10.09
CA LYS A 62 -3.38 1.72 -9.71
C LYS A 62 -4.33 2.55 -10.58
N GLY A 63 -5.40 1.93 -11.05
CA GLY A 63 -6.50 2.64 -11.68
C GLY A 63 -7.53 3.10 -10.65
N LEU A 64 -7.81 4.40 -10.62
CA LEU A 64 -8.77 5.03 -9.73
C LEU A 64 -9.97 5.56 -10.52
N ASP A 65 -11.05 5.80 -9.81
CA ASP A 65 -12.21 6.51 -10.35
C ASP A 65 -11.88 8.01 -10.42
N TYR A 66 -12.40 8.69 -11.44
CA TYR A 66 -12.21 10.15 -11.55
C TYR A 66 -13.06 10.92 -10.53
N ASN A 67 -14.23 10.40 -10.18
CA ASN A 67 -15.19 11.03 -9.25
C ASN A 67 -15.49 12.50 -9.59
N THR A 68 -15.66 12.78 -10.87
CA THR A 68 -16.03 14.11 -11.36
C THR A 68 -17.46 14.10 -11.92
N THR A 69 -18.11 15.27 -12.01
CA THR A 69 -19.45 15.40 -12.61
C THR A 69 -19.48 14.90 -14.06
N ALA A 70 -18.38 15.05 -14.81
CA ALA A 70 -18.27 14.62 -16.19
C ALA A 70 -17.90 13.12 -16.33
N ASN A 71 -17.28 12.54 -15.32
CA ASN A 71 -16.85 11.14 -15.33
C ASN A 71 -16.99 10.55 -13.91
N ASP A 72 -18.14 9.90 -13.69
CA ASP A 72 -18.48 9.23 -12.44
C ASP A 72 -18.62 7.72 -12.63
N TYR A 73 -17.76 7.15 -13.48
CA TYR A 73 -17.70 5.72 -13.70
C TYR A 73 -16.91 4.99 -12.62
N ASN A 74 -17.34 3.76 -12.34
CA ASN A 74 -16.60 2.82 -11.49
C ASN A 74 -15.59 2.05 -12.36
N TYR A 75 -14.31 2.26 -12.16
CA TYR A 75 -13.24 1.57 -12.88
C TYR A 75 -12.70 0.32 -12.15
N GLY A 76 -13.33 -0.07 -11.04
CA GLY A 76 -13.03 -1.31 -10.31
C GLY A 76 -11.80 -1.24 -9.42
N GLY A 77 -11.35 -0.04 -9.05
CA GLY A 77 -10.30 0.19 -8.07
C GLY A 77 -10.80 0.26 -6.64
N ASN A 78 -12.06 0.65 -6.45
CA ASN A 78 -12.71 0.74 -5.16
C ASN A 78 -13.53 -0.54 -4.88
N ILE A 79 -13.08 -1.33 -3.94
CA ILE A 79 -13.70 -2.61 -3.58
C ILE A 79 -15.06 -2.47 -2.86
N TYR A 80 -15.41 -1.27 -2.38
CA TYR A 80 -16.66 -1.02 -1.64
C TYR A 80 -17.81 -0.58 -2.54
N LYS A 81 -17.57 -0.43 -3.84
CA LYS A 81 -18.60 -0.17 -4.83
C LYS A 81 -19.17 -1.47 -5.38
N ASP A 82 -20.42 -1.44 -5.78
CA ASP A 82 -21.03 -2.47 -6.62
C ASP A 82 -20.25 -2.57 -7.94
N TYR A 83 -19.85 -3.79 -8.34
CA TYR A 83 -19.05 -3.97 -9.54
C TYR A 83 -19.84 -3.73 -10.83
N ASP A 84 -21.16 -3.78 -10.80
CA ASP A 84 -22.05 -3.55 -11.97
C ASP A 84 -22.50 -2.09 -12.09
N GLU A 85 -22.49 -1.34 -10.98
CA GLU A 85 -22.95 0.04 -10.97
C GLU A 85 -21.97 0.97 -11.68
N LYS A 86 -22.48 1.74 -12.66
CA LYS A 86 -21.70 2.75 -13.42
C LYS A 86 -20.41 2.20 -14.05
N ARG A 87 -20.41 0.97 -14.44
CA ARG A 87 -19.29 0.33 -15.10
C ARG A 87 -19.14 0.86 -16.53
N PRO A 88 -17.94 1.36 -16.95
CA PRO A 88 -17.79 1.93 -18.28
C PRO A 88 -17.76 0.89 -19.40
N TYR A 89 -17.37 -0.36 -19.08
CA TYR A 89 -17.19 -1.45 -20.04
C TYR A 89 -17.67 -2.79 -19.48
N ASP A 90 -18.44 -3.55 -20.27
CA ASP A 90 -18.87 -4.91 -19.90
C ASP A 90 -17.76 -5.94 -20.13
N SER A 91 -16.84 -5.65 -21.03
CA SER A 91 -15.72 -6.53 -21.38
C SER A 91 -14.47 -5.73 -21.70
N GLY A 92 -13.33 -6.42 -21.85
CA GLY A 92 -12.07 -5.78 -22.20
C GLY A 92 -11.43 -4.96 -21.08
N VAL A 93 -11.80 -5.21 -19.82
CA VAL A 93 -11.22 -4.53 -18.67
C VAL A 93 -9.72 -4.82 -18.52
N THR A 94 -8.94 -3.77 -18.34
CA THR A 94 -7.49 -3.85 -18.20
C THR A 94 -7.03 -3.28 -16.86
N VAL A 95 -5.91 -3.78 -16.35
CA VAL A 95 -5.31 -3.28 -15.12
C VAL A 95 -4.78 -1.86 -15.33
N GLY A 96 -5.10 -0.97 -14.39
CA GLY A 96 -4.77 0.45 -14.48
C GLY A 96 -5.76 1.30 -15.28
N GLN A 97 -6.94 0.73 -15.64
CA GLN A 97 -8.00 1.51 -16.30
C GLN A 97 -8.54 2.63 -15.39
N GLY A 98 -9.12 3.67 -15.99
CA GLY A 98 -9.56 4.88 -15.29
C GLY A 98 -8.42 5.87 -15.11
N ASN A 99 -8.42 6.61 -14.01
CA ASN A 99 -7.35 7.55 -13.67
C ASN A 99 -6.11 6.77 -13.20
N LYS A 100 -5.24 6.44 -14.14
CA LYS A 100 -4.02 5.69 -13.86
C LYS A 100 -3.11 6.51 -12.96
N THR A 101 -2.80 5.97 -11.81
CA THR A 101 -1.99 6.61 -10.78
C THR A 101 -0.72 5.83 -10.57
N ASN A 102 0.42 6.50 -10.68
CA ASN A 102 1.72 5.92 -10.37
C ASN A 102 1.99 6.08 -8.86
N ILE A 103 2.46 5.02 -8.24
CA ILE A 103 2.73 4.98 -6.80
C ILE A 103 4.16 4.54 -6.60
N PHE A 104 4.91 5.34 -5.84
CA PHE A 104 6.26 5.02 -5.39
C PHE A 104 6.34 5.17 -3.89
N ILE A 105 6.82 4.12 -3.20
CA ILE A 105 7.04 4.12 -1.76
C ILE A 105 8.43 3.60 -1.48
N ALA A 106 9.24 4.37 -0.75
CA ALA A 106 10.52 3.94 -0.20
C ALA A 106 10.45 4.05 1.33
N ASP A 107 10.73 2.93 2.00
CA ASP A 107 10.83 2.86 3.46
C ASP A 107 12.20 2.30 3.80
N LEU A 108 13.05 3.15 4.36
CA LEU A 108 14.44 2.87 4.69
C LEU A 108 14.63 3.01 6.20
N GLN A 109 15.20 2.00 6.83
CA GLN A 109 15.57 2.05 8.24
C GLN A 109 16.99 1.58 8.41
N ALA A 110 17.76 2.27 9.24
CA ALA A 110 19.08 1.83 9.65
C ALA A 110 19.30 2.07 11.13
N GLY A 111 20.15 1.28 11.77
CA GLY A 111 20.40 1.46 13.18
C GLY A 111 21.52 0.61 13.73
N TYR A 112 21.75 0.80 15.03
CA TYR A 112 22.80 0.15 15.78
C TYR A 112 22.23 -0.53 17.03
N LEU A 113 22.54 -1.82 17.20
CA LEU A 113 22.17 -2.61 18.35
C LEU A 113 23.05 -2.27 19.55
N ILE A 114 22.53 -1.50 20.52
CA ILE A 114 23.25 -1.06 21.70
C ILE A 114 23.41 -2.24 22.68
N ASN A 115 22.30 -2.92 22.99
CA ASN A 115 22.29 -4.04 23.93
C ASN A 115 21.60 -5.27 23.30
N PRO A 116 22.35 -6.35 23.03
CA PRO A 116 21.77 -7.57 22.47
C PRO A 116 20.78 -8.30 23.39
N MET A 117 20.96 -8.20 24.71
CA MET A 117 20.09 -8.90 25.67
C MET A 117 18.64 -8.37 25.69
N THR A 118 18.50 -7.06 25.56
CA THR A 118 17.19 -6.38 25.55
C THR A 118 16.77 -5.97 24.14
N ASN A 119 17.54 -6.38 23.12
CA ASN A 119 17.37 -5.95 21.72
C ASN A 119 17.24 -4.42 21.58
N MET A 120 17.94 -3.68 22.46
CA MET A 120 17.88 -2.23 22.45
C MET A 120 18.67 -1.68 21.27
N LYS A 121 17.98 -0.91 20.43
CA LYS A 121 18.48 -0.36 19.16
C LYS A 121 18.32 1.14 19.12
N LEU A 122 19.34 1.82 18.66
CA LEU A 122 19.23 3.18 18.13
C LEU A 122 18.88 3.05 16.66
N PHE A 123 17.87 3.77 16.17
CA PHE A 123 17.46 3.72 14.77
C PHE A 123 17.17 5.10 14.19
N GLY A 124 17.36 5.20 12.88
CA GLY A 124 16.84 6.26 12.04
C GLY A 124 16.02 5.65 10.93
N SER A 125 14.91 6.27 10.55
CA SER A 125 14.10 5.87 9.42
C SER A 125 13.75 7.03 8.51
N PHE A 126 13.62 6.72 7.24
CA PHE A 126 13.22 7.62 6.17
C PHE A 126 12.11 6.96 5.37
N ILE A 127 10.98 7.64 5.24
CA ILE A 127 9.86 7.20 4.41
C ILE A 127 9.60 8.29 3.38
N TYR A 128 9.58 7.87 2.12
CA TYR A 128 9.15 8.70 1.01
C TYR A 128 7.99 8.01 0.29
N ARG A 129 6.93 8.76 0.05
CA ARG A 129 5.78 8.31 -0.73
C ARG A 129 5.48 9.34 -1.79
N ASN A 130 5.23 8.87 -3.00
CA ASN A 130 4.74 9.69 -4.10
C ASN A 130 3.51 9.02 -4.71
N PHE A 131 2.48 9.81 -4.89
CA PHE A 131 1.21 9.43 -5.47
C PHE A 131 0.92 10.38 -6.63
N ASP A 132 1.03 9.88 -7.86
CA ASP A 132 1.04 10.70 -9.08
C ASP A 132 -0.03 10.22 -10.06
N PRO A 133 -1.27 10.76 -9.99
CA PRO A 133 -2.34 10.46 -10.93
C PRO A 133 -2.11 11.16 -12.27
N ASN A 134 -2.52 10.50 -13.35
CA ASN A 134 -2.47 11.08 -14.69
C ASN A 134 -3.32 12.36 -14.80
N GLN A 135 -4.41 12.42 -14.05
CA GLN A 135 -5.28 13.58 -14.00
C GLN A 135 -5.61 13.95 -12.55
N ASN A 136 -5.31 15.19 -12.17
CA ASN A 136 -5.72 15.73 -10.89
C ASN A 136 -7.23 16.03 -10.91
N THR A 137 -7.92 15.55 -9.87
CA THR A 137 -9.33 15.80 -9.62
C THR A 137 -9.52 16.38 -8.21
N THR A 138 -10.72 16.71 -7.81
CA THR A 138 -11.01 17.21 -6.45
C THR A 138 -10.71 16.20 -5.34
N THR A 139 -10.74 14.91 -5.66
CA THR A 139 -10.55 13.82 -4.70
C THR A 139 -9.26 13.03 -4.92
N VAL A 140 -8.66 13.15 -6.10
CA VAL A 140 -7.43 12.43 -6.50
C VAL A 140 -6.46 13.42 -7.10
N PHE A 141 -5.37 13.72 -6.42
CA PHE A 141 -4.37 14.71 -6.85
C PHE A 141 -2.97 14.21 -6.52
N ASN A 142 -1.99 14.83 -7.17
CA ASN A 142 -0.58 14.54 -6.93
C ASN A 142 -0.22 14.90 -5.48
N GLU A 143 0.34 13.94 -4.76
CA GLU A 143 0.76 14.10 -3.37
C GLU A 143 2.07 13.39 -3.13
N SER A 144 2.97 14.08 -2.45
CA SER A 144 4.21 13.48 -1.96
C SER A 144 4.39 13.71 -0.46
N THR A 145 4.85 12.69 0.23
CA THR A 145 5.11 12.74 1.66
C THR A 145 6.53 12.31 1.93
N THR A 146 7.24 13.09 2.73
CA THR A 146 8.57 12.74 3.23
C THR A 146 8.54 12.75 4.75
N TRP A 147 9.00 11.66 5.35
CA TRP A 147 9.01 11.49 6.81
C TRP A 147 10.36 11.00 7.30
N PHE A 148 10.90 11.68 8.31
CA PHE A 148 12.09 11.24 9.03
C PHE A 148 11.74 10.95 10.48
N SER A 149 12.27 9.85 11.02
CA SER A 149 12.20 9.58 12.45
C SER A 149 13.49 8.98 12.96
N PHE A 150 13.77 9.22 14.23
CA PHE A 150 14.88 8.59 14.94
C PHE A 150 14.44 8.30 16.37
N GLY A 151 15.05 7.29 16.96
CA GLY A 151 14.69 6.92 18.32
C GLY A 151 15.47 5.73 18.85
N VAL A 152 15.09 5.35 20.06
CA VAL A 152 15.55 4.13 20.71
C VAL A 152 14.36 3.18 20.83
N ARG A 153 14.56 1.93 20.45
CA ARG A 153 13.58 0.85 20.57
C ARG A 153 14.20 -0.30 21.34
N SER A 154 13.44 -0.87 22.26
CA SER A 154 13.82 -2.08 23.00
C SER A 154 12.64 -3.04 23.01
N ASP A 155 12.92 -4.32 22.92
CA ASP A 155 11.90 -5.34 23.06
C ASP A 155 11.73 -5.62 24.56
N VAL A 156 10.59 -5.22 25.11
CA VAL A 156 10.23 -5.50 26.51
C VAL A 156 9.49 -6.83 26.54
N PHE A 157 9.96 -7.75 27.36
CA PHE A 157 9.31 -9.03 27.55
C PHE A 157 8.01 -8.82 28.33
N ASN A 158 6.85 -9.01 27.71
CA ASN A 158 5.58 -9.06 28.42
C ASN A 158 5.38 -10.47 28.96
N TRP A 159 5.49 -10.61 30.29
CA TRP A 159 5.06 -11.79 30.97
C TRP A 159 3.54 -11.68 31.18
N TYR A 160 2.77 -12.40 30.37
CA TYR A 160 1.37 -12.62 30.69
C TYR A 160 1.28 -13.81 31.64
N PHE A 161 0.80 -13.56 32.85
CA PHE A 161 0.34 -14.61 33.74
C PHE A 161 -1.18 -14.63 33.61
N ASP A 162 -1.71 -15.60 32.85
CA ASP A 162 -3.12 -15.99 32.97
C ASP A 162 -3.29 -16.80 34.24
N TYR A 163 -3.99 -16.23 35.19
CA TYR A 163 -4.45 -16.94 36.40
C TYR A 163 -5.90 -17.29 36.24
#